data_d71bea3bc1a7594b525aa4f72beb6f8a
#
_entry.id   d71bea3bc1a7594b525aa4f72beb6f8a
#
_cell.length_a   1.000
_cell.length_b   1.000
_cell.length_c   1.000
_cell.angle_alpha   90.00
_cell.angle_beta   90.00
_cell.angle_gamma   90.00
#
_symmetry.space_group_name_H-M   'P 1'
#
loop_
_entity.id
_entity.type
_entity.pdbx_description
1 polymer ?
#
loop_
_entity_poly.entity_id
_entity_poly.type
_entity_poly.pdbx_seq_one_letter_code
_entity_poly.pdbx_strand_id
1 'polypeptide(L)'
;LGLKFNNNKTIFEELLKKENPGNNHAHLTVEYHDFFLDLSNNKIKIKNMGDKFAFINSFFLDYLKEYHIPSSFLKLENKNQLVYHKHDRFPFSIRILNIIDKRTAVIFHKHEFDNLPLPVFEFHFGRGKDTLISESHLIAFDICSIEDIKTINRICSKINAVLKSFFERRNSQLAEVTCHFGKVEDRLFLVDDFTPPSLKVFPCIKDNKSIDPYKFGTSQDIKRYTDHLFNLMSS
;
A
#
# COMPACT_ATOMS: atom_id res chain seq x y z
N LEU A 1 10.15 -30.37 2.05
CA LEU A 1 10.77 -29.73 0.89
C LEU A 1 10.49 -28.23 1.01
N GLY A 2 11.40 -27.48 1.67
CA GLY A 2 11.30 -26.04 1.79
C GLY A 2 11.50 -25.42 0.42
N LEU A 3 10.42 -24.92 -0.19
CA LEU A 3 10.50 -24.03 -1.33
C LEU A 3 11.22 -22.76 -0.85
N LYS A 4 12.49 -22.63 -1.19
CA LYS A 4 13.20 -21.36 -1.13
C LYS A 4 12.54 -20.45 -2.16
N PHE A 5 11.53 -19.71 -1.74
CA PHE A 5 11.03 -18.57 -2.52
C PHE A 5 12.22 -17.61 -2.65
N ASN A 6 12.77 -17.53 -3.85
CA ASN A 6 13.73 -16.49 -4.19
C ASN A 6 13.02 -15.16 -3.90
N ASN A 7 13.52 -14.43 -2.91
CA ASN A 7 13.11 -13.07 -2.57
C ASN A 7 13.44 -12.12 -3.74
N ASN A 8 12.78 -12.33 -4.88
CA ASN A 8 12.77 -11.34 -5.93
C ASN A 8 11.88 -10.18 -5.47
N LYS A 9 12.43 -9.31 -4.59
CA LYS A 9 11.87 -7.97 -4.36
C LYS A 9 11.61 -7.32 -5.72
N THR A 10 10.50 -6.63 -5.90
CA THR A 10 10.27 -5.90 -7.14
C THR A 10 11.39 -4.89 -7.31
N ILE A 11 11.96 -4.81 -8.50
CA ILE A 11 12.83 -3.70 -8.92
C ILE A 11 12.21 -2.36 -8.52
N PHE A 12 10.89 -2.28 -8.54
CA PHE A 12 10.09 -1.13 -8.13
C PHE A 12 10.21 -0.84 -6.62
N GLU A 13 10.04 -1.83 -5.74
CA GLU A 13 10.18 -1.65 -4.29
C GLU A 13 11.63 -1.38 -3.89
N GLU A 14 12.60 -2.07 -4.50
CA GLU A 14 14.03 -1.85 -4.24
C GLU A 14 14.54 -0.48 -4.69
N LEU A 15 13.88 0.14 -5.69
CA LEU A 15 14.25 1.46 -6.16
C LEU A 15 13.59 2.59 -5.37
N LEU A 16 12.39 2.37 -4.80
CA LEU A 16 11.70 3.37 -3.99
C LEU A 16 12.22 3.41 -2.55
N LYS A 17 12.56 2.26 -2.01
CA LYS A 17 13.02 2.12 -0.63
C LYS A 17 14.09 1.06 -0.49
N LYS A 18 15.00 1.26 0.46
CA LYS A 18 16.00 0.29 0.87
C LYS A 18 15.72 -0.19 2.28
N GLU A 19 15.63 -1.50 2.45
CA GLU A 19 15.52 -2.12 3.77
C GLU A 19 16.92 -2.47 4.27
N ASN A 20 17.26 -2.00 5.45
CA ASN A 20 18.51 -2.32 6.11
C ASN A 20 18.21 -3.00 7.46
N PRO A 21 18.99 -4.01 7.87
CA PRO A 21 18.93 -4.49 9.24
C PRO A 21 19.25 -3.30 10.17
N GLY A 22 18.38 -3.04 11.13
CA GLY A 22 18.60 -2.00 12.12
C GLY A 22 19.80 -2.32 13.02
N ASN A 23 20.26 -1.33 13.78
CA ASN A 23 21.38 -1.49 14.73
C ASN A 23 21.10 -2.56 15.80
N ASN A 24 19.84 -2.94 15.97
CA ASN A 24 19.41 -4.04 16.82
C ASN A 24 18.79 -5.11 15.93
N HIS A 25 19.21 -6.37 16.03
CA HIS A 25 18.70 -7.49 15.20
C HIS A 25 17.17 -7.66 15.21
N ALA A 26 16.48 -7.01 16.15
CA ALA A 26 15.03 -6.99 16.28
C ALA A 26 14.31 -5.94 15.41
N HIS A 27 15.04 -5.03 14.75
CA HIS A 27 14.46 -3.93 13.98
C HIS A 27 14.87 -4.00 12.51
N LEU A 28 14.01 -3.42 11.68
CA LEU A 28 14.21 -3.19 10.25
C LEU A 28 14.09 -1.69 9.99
N THR A 29 15.07 -1.11 9.31
CA THR A 29 15.01 0.29 8.86
C THR A 29 14.69 0.33 7.38
N VAL A 30 13.70 1.12 7.00
CA VAL A 30 13.28 1.35 5.62
C VAL A 30 13.63 2.79 5.25
N GLU A 31 14.50 2.96 4.26
CA GLU A 31 14.91 4.26 3.72
C GLU A 31 14.23 4.50 2.38
N TYR A 32 13.50 5.62 2.25
CA TYR A 32 12.85 6.04 1.01
C TYR A 32 13.78 6.93 0.19
N HIS A 33 13.80 6.69 -1.11
CA HIS A 33 14.67 7.40 -2.04
C HIS A 33 13.93 8.44 -2.87
N ASP A 34 14.67 9.41 -3.37
CA ASP A 34 14.17 10.48 -4.26
C ASP A 34 13.97 10.00 -5.71
N PHE A 35 13.40 8.83 -5.88
CA PHE A 35 13.13 8.26 -7.19
C PHE A 35 11.71 7.79 -7.34
N PHE A 36 11.28 7.75 -8.59
CA PHE A 36 10.07 7.06 -9.03
C PHE A 36 10.35 6.33 -10.34
N LEU A 37 9.62 5.24 -10.61
CA LEU A 37 9.65 4.58 -11.91
C LEU A 37 8.42 5.01 -12.71
N ASP A 38 8.65 5.46 -13.94
CA ASP A 38 7.57 5.73 -14.88
C ASP A 38 6.95 4.43 -15.43
N LEU A 39 5.92 4.55 -16.26
CA LEU A 39 5.25 3.43 -16.89
C LEU A 39 6.15 2.57 -17.79
N SER A 40 7.32 3.12 -18.18
CA SER A 40 8.34 2.46 -19.00
C SER A 40 9.51 1.91 -18.16
N ASN A 41 9.37 1.92 -16.81
CA ASN A 41 10.42 1.54 -15.85
C ASN A 41 11.68 2.42 -15.90
N ASN A 42 11.60 3.66 -16.42
CA ASN A 42 12.69 4.59 -16.32
C ASN A 42 12.76 5.22 -14.92
N LYS A 43 13.97 5.33 -14.39
CA LYS A 43 14.21 5.91 -13.07
C LYS A 43 14.15 7.45 -13.15
N ILE A 44 13.13 8.04 -12.55
CA ILE A 44 12.95 9.48 -12.49
C ILE A 44 13.34 9.97 -11.09
N LYS A 45 14.30 10.90 -11.02
CA LYS A 45 14.69 11.54 -9.76
C LYS A 45 13.77 12.73 -9.49
N ILE A 46 13.21 12.78 -8.27
CA ILE A 46 12.33 13.87 -7.82
C ILE A 46 12.78 14.29 -6.43
N LYS A 47 13.32 15.51 -6.33
CA LYS A 47 13.86 16.05 -5.08
C LYS A 47 12.83 16.02 -3.94
N ASN A 48 13.26 15.57 -2.76
CA ASN A 48 12.49 15.47 -1.51
C ASN A 48 11.28 14.50 -1.62
N MET A 49 11.27 13.60 -2.58
CA MET A 49 10.19 12.62 -2.73
C MET A 49 10.24 11.57 -1.62
N GLY A 50 11.44 11.10 -1.27
CA GLY A 50 11.66 10.16 -0.20
C GLY A 50 11.16 10.68 1.15
N ASP A 51 11.44 11.96 1.46
CA ASP A 51 10.95 12.61 2.68
C ASP A 51 9.41 12.62 2.74
N LYS A 52 8.76 12.93 1.60
CA LYS A 52 7.29 12.94 1.52
C LYS A 52 6.69 11.53 1.65
N PHE A 53 7.28 10.55 1.00
CA PHE A 53 6.83 9.16 1.11
C PHE A 53 6.94 8.66 2.56
N ALA A 54 8.08 8.90 3.21
CA ALA A 54 8.28 8.53 4.59
C ALA A 54 7.27 9.20 5.52
N PHE A 55 7.02 10.51 5.32
CA PHE A 55 6.04 11.25 6.10
C PHE A 55 4.61 10.74 5.89
N ILE A 56 4.17 10.58 4.65
CA ILE A 56 2.82 10.06 4.32
C ILE A 56 2.62 8.70 4.97
N ASN A 57 3.61 7.82 4.84
CA ASN A 57 3.53 6.48 5.38
C ASN A 57 3.47 6.49 6.92
N SER A 58 4.38 7.22 7.58
CA SER A 58 4.40 7.32 9.04
C SER A 58 3.08 7.89 9.58
N PHE A 59 2.54 8.92 8.94
CA PHE A 59 1.26 9.52 9.31
C PHE A 59 0.11 8.48 9.30
N PHE A 60 -0.06 7.74 8.20
CA PHE A 60 -1.14 6.76 8.12
C PHE A 60 -0.92 5.56 9.05
N LEU A 61 0.31 5.12 9.25
CA LEU A 61 0.61 4.04 10.19
C LEU A 61 0.32 4.45 11.63
N ASP A 62 0.69 5.68 12.05
CA ASP A 62 0.35 6.19 13.38
C ASP A 62 -1.16 6.43 13.52
N TYR A 63 -1.80 7.01 12.49
CA TYR A 63 -3.25 7.19 12.48
C TYR A 63 -4.01 5.86 12.64
N LEU A 64 -3.57 4.80 11.96
CA LEU A 64 -4.19 3.47 12.07
C LEU A 64 -3.95 2.81 13.44
N LYS A 65 -2.83 3.11 14.11
CA LYS A 65 -2.58 2.66 15.49
C LYS A 65 -3.60 3.22 16.48
N GLU A 66 -4.05 4.46 16.31
CA GLU A 66 -5.11 5.06 17.16
C GLU A 66 -6.41 4.25 17.07
N TYR A 67 -6.64 3.58 15.96
CA TYR A 67 -7.77 2.65 15.77
C TYR A 67 -7.44 1.20 16.12
N HIS A 68 -6.35 0.95 16.86
CA HIS A 68 -5.93 -0.39 17.29
C HIS A 68 -5.71 -1.38 16.14
N ILE A 69 -5.18 -0.90 15.02
CA ILE A 69 -4.72 -1.76 13.93
C ILE A 69 -3.27 -2.15 14.24
N PRO A 70 -2.97 -3.46 14.36
CA PRO A 70 -1.63 -3.92 14.67
C PRO A 70 -0.70 -3.61 13.49
N SER A 71 0.34 -2.83 13.73
CA SER A 71 1.38 -2.48 12.76
C SER A 71 2.77 -2.78 13.32
N SER A 72 3.66 -3.30 12.48
CA SER A 72 5.07 -3.48 12.83
C SER A 72 5.85 -2.15 12.88
N PHE A 73 5.27 -1.05 12.40
CA PHE A 73 5.88 0.28 12.42
C PHE A 73 6.10 0.79 13.83
N LEU A 74 7.30 1.31 14.11
CA LEU A 74 7.69 1.87 15.39
C LEU A 74 7.70 3.39 15.39
N LYS A 75 8.49 3.98 14.49
CA LYS A 75 8.71 5.44 14.44
C LYS A 75 9.27 5.90 13.10
N LEU A 76 9.09 7.18 12.80
CA LEU A 76 9.89 7.93 11.83
C LEU A 76 11.21 8.33 12.52
N GLU A 77 12.35 7.85 12.02
CA GLU A 77 13.66 8.10 12.65
C GLU A 77 14.33 9.35 12.08
N ASN A 78 14.31 9.45 10.76
CA ASN A 78 14.83 10.60 10.01
C ASN A 78 13.78 11.04 8.98
N LYS A 79 14.04 12.12 8.23
CA LYS A 79 13.08 12.65 7.24
C LYS A 79 12.59 11.62 6.23
N ASN A 80 13.45 10.66 5.86
CA ASN A 80 13.17 9.63 4.86
C ASN A 80 13.33 8.20 5.38
N GLN A 81 13.44 7.98 6.71
CA GLN A 81 13.67 6.66 7.29
C GLN A 81 12.63 6.28 8.33
N LEU A 82 12.04 5.12 8.17
CA LEU A 82 11.10 4.51 9.11
C LEU A 82 11.72 3.28 9.76
N VAL A 83 11.39 3.06 11.02
CA VAL A 83 11.82 1.88 11.79
C VAL A 83 10.62 1.00 12.06
N TYR A 84 10.80 -0.29 11.85
CA TYR A 84 9.80 -1.34 12.08
C TYR A 84 10.37 -2.44 12.99
N HIS A 85 9.50 -3.18 13.66
CA HIS A 85 9.88 -4.49 14.14
C HIS A 85 10.29 -5.37 12.97
N LYS A 86 11.35 -6.15 13.13
CA LYS A 86 11.73 -7.17 12.15
C LYS A 86 10.58 -8.16 12.02
N HIS A 87 10.15 -8.44 10.81
CA HIS A 87 9.00 -9.28 10.51
C HIS A 87 9.25 -10.18 9.32
N ASP A 88 8.54 -11.29 9.28
CA ASP A 88 8.50 -12.20 8.15
C ASP A 88 7.26 -11.85 7.31
N ARG A 89 7.49 -11.18 6.17
CA ARG A 89 6.42 -10.70 5.28
C ARG A 89 5.81 -11.87 4.50
N PHE A 90 4.49 -11.92 4.42
CA PHE A 90 3.81 -12.82 3.50
C PHE A 90 4.10 -12.47 2.04
N PRO A 91 4.21 -13.48 1.13
CA PRO A 91 4.52 -13.25 -0.28
C PRO A 91 3.33 -12.78 -1.13
N PHE A 92 2.28 -12.29 -0.49
CA PHE A 92 1.07 -11.78 -1.14
C PHE A 92 0.65 -10.42 -0.56
N SER A 93 -0.18 -9.72 -1.31
CA SER A 93 -0.82 -8.47 -0.91
C SER A 93 -2.32 -8.56 -1.04
N ILE A 94 -3.04 -7.68 -0.33
CA ILE A 94 -4.47 -7.53 -0.44
C ILE A 94 -4.76 -6.14 -1.00
N ARG A 95 -5.40 -6.10 -2.17
CA ARG A 95 -5.89 -4.90 -2.80
C ARG A 95 -7.37 -4.72 -2.45
N ILE A 96 -7.71 -3.60 -1.86
CA ILE A 96 -9.07 -3.27 -1.43
C ILE A 96 -9.61 -2.21 -2.38
N LEU A 97 -10.65 -2.55 -3.12
CA LEU A 97 -11.30 -1.66 -4.08
C LEU A 97 -12.59 -1.10 -3.51
N ASN A 98 -12.76 0.21 -3.58
CA ASN A 98 -14.00 0.94 -3.27
C ASN A 98 -14.72 1.44 -4.51
N ILE A 99 -14.07 1.37 -5.67
CA ILE A 99 -14.61 1.73 -6.98
C ILE A 99 -14.38 0.60 -7.98
N ILE A 100 -15.12 0.64 -9.08
CA ILE A 100 -14.94 -0.31 -10.18
C ILE A 100 -13.69 0.06 -10.96
N ASP A 101 -12.69 -0.81 -10.96
CA ASP A 101 -11.49 -0.65 -11.77
C ASP A 101 -11.74 -1.09 -13.23
N LYS A 102 -10.78 -0.78 -14.11
CA LYS A 102 -10.89 -1.10 -15.54
C LYS A 102 -11.15 -2.58 -15.81
N ARG A 103 -10.50 -3.49 -15.06
CA ARG A 103 -10.67 -4.95 -15.23
C ARG A 103 -12.08 -5.38 -14.83
N THR A 104 -12.54 -4.97 -13.68
CA THR A 104 -13.87 -5.27 -13.15
C THR A 104 -14.97 -4.68 -14.04
N ALA A 105 -14.76 -3.46 -14.56
CA ALA A 105 -15.67 -2.82 -15.52
C ALA A 105 -15.90 -3.67 -16.75
N VAL A 106 -14.82 -4.22 -17.33
CA VAL A 106 -14.90 -5.09 -18.52
C VAL A 106 -15.60 -6.42 -18.21
N ILE A 107 -15.21 -7.09 -17.09
CA ILE A 107 -15.75 -8.41 -16.73
C ILE A 107 -17.25 -8.35 -16.41
N PHE A 108 -17.68 -7.34 -15.67
CA PHE A 108 -19.07 -7.22 -15.17
C PHE A 108 -19.94 -6.26 -16.00
N HIS A 109 -19.45 -5.73 -17.12
CA HIS A 109 -20.14 -4.75 -17.98
C HIS A 109 -20.66 -3.54 -17.18
N LYS A 110 -19.78 -2.95 -16.38
CA LYS A 110 -20.03 -1.78 -15.54
C LYS A 110 -19.21 -0.58 -16.02
N HIS A 111 -19.49 0.60 -15.47
CA HIS A 111 -18.67 1.78 -15.76
C HIS A 111 -17.45 1.84 -14.82
N GLU A 112 -16.31 2.15 -15.41
CA GLU A 112 -15.08 2.41 -14.66
C GLU A 112 -15.28 3.63 -13.73
N PHE A 113 -14.74 3.53 -12.51
CA PHE A 113 -14.84 4.52 -11.43
C PHE A 113 -16.21 4.64 -10.74
N ASP A 114 -17.22 3.84 -11.10
CA ASP A 114 -18.45 3.76 -10.31
C ASP A 114 -18.14 3.23 -8.90
N ASN A 115 -18.87 3.75 -7.92
CA ASN A 115 -18.74 3.32 -6.52
C ASN A 115 -19.20 1.89 -6.34
N LEU A 116 -18.43 1.12 -5.60
CA LEU A 116 -18.85 -0.18 -5.12
C LEU A 116 -19.67 -0.01 -3.83
N PRO A 117 -20.85 -0.67 -3.70
CA PRO A 117 -21.64 -0.62 -2.47
C PRO A 117 -20.93 -1.29 -1.29
N LEU A 118 -20.09 -2.28 -1.58
CA LEU A 118 -19.21 -2.96 -0.63
C LEU A 118 -17.80 -3.04 -1.23
N PRO A 119 -16.75 -2.97 -0.40
CA PRO A 119 -15.39 -3.11 -0.90
C PRO A 119 -15.13 -4.52 -1.43
N VAL A 120 -14.36 -4.62 -2.52
CA VAL A 120 -13.87 -5.88 -3.06
C VAL A 120 -12.45 -6.10 -2.57
N PHE A 121 -12.16 -7.30 -2.05
CA PHE A 121 -10.84 -7.71 -1.61
C PHE A 121 -10.24 -8.67 -2.63
N GLU A 122 -9.08 -8.30 -3.15
CA GLU A 122 -8.34 -9.09 -4.13
C GLU A 122 -7.00 -9.51 -3.53
N PHE A 123 -6.72 -10.79 -3.61
CA PHE A 123 -5.42 -11.33 -3.20
C PHE A 123 -4.50 -11.41 -4.40
N HIS A 124 -3.30 -10.86 -4.27
CA HIS A 124 -2.29 -10.85 -5.32
C HIS A 124 -1.01 -11.53 -4.85
N PHE A 125 -0.57 -12.56 -5.56
CA PHE A 125 0.64 -13.32 -5.24
C PHE A 125 1.70 -13.13 -6.32
N GLY A 126 2.91 -12.75 -5.89
CA GLY A 126 3.99 -12.54 -6.84
C GLY A 126 3.82 -11.28 -7.69
N ARG A 127 4.27 -11.33 -8.93
CA ARG A 127 4.44 -10.17 -9.82
C ARG A 127 4.00 -10.49 -11.23
N GLY A 128 3.50 -9.48 -11.93
CA GLY A 128 3.11 -9.59 -13.32
C GLY A 128 1.63 -9.34 -13.54
N LYS A 129 1.13 -9.76 -14.71
CA LYS A 129 -0.26 -9.48 -15.10
C LYS A 129 -1.28 -10.40 -14.42
N ASP A 130 -0.88 -11.63 -14.11
CA ASP A 130 -1.77 -12.70 -13.58
C ASP A 130 -1.39 -13.04 -12.14
N THR A 131 -1.45 -12.04 -11.26
CA THR A 131 -1.13 -12.20 -9.83
C THR A 131 -2.35 -12.46 -8.97
N LEU A 132 -3.56 -12.29 -9.52
CA LEU A 132 -4.81 -12.46 -8.79
C LEU A 132 -5.04 -13.94 -8.45
N ILE A 133 -5.21 -14.21 -7.17
CA ILE A 133 -5.49 -15.54 -6.62
C ILE A 133 -6.68 -15.48 -5.66
N SER A 134 -7.18 -16.64 -5.26
CA SER A 134 -8.19 -16.74 -4.20
C SER A 134 -7.55 -17.12 -2.86
N GLU A 135 -8.29 -16.89 -1.77
CA GLU A 135 -7.90 -17.35 -0.43
C GLU A 135 -7.62 -18.86 -0.39
N SER A 136 -8.39 -19.64 -1.16
CA SER A 136 -8.21 -21.09 -1.22
C SER A 136 -6.84 -21.50 -1.78
N HIS A 137 -6.24 -20.71 -2.67
CA HIS A 137 -4.86 -20.96 -3.11
C HIS A 137 -3.87 -20.78 -1.97
N LEU A 138 -4.04 -19.73 -1.15
CA LEU A 138 -3.14 -19.47 -0.02
C LEU A 138 -3.19 -20.58 1.01
N ILE A 139 -4.37 -21.15 1.24
CA ILE A 139 -4.59 -22.27 2.17
C ILE A 139 -4.05 -23.59 1.57
N ALA A 140 -4.43 -23.88 0.32
CA ALA A 140 -4.07 -25.16 -0.31
C ALA A 140 -2.56 -25.34 -0.53
N PHE A 141 -1.83 -24.22 -0.70
CA PHE A 141 -0.38 -24.21 -0.86
C PHE A 141 0.38 -23.90 0.44
N ASP A 142 -0.31 -23.93 1.60
CA ASP A 142 0.28 -23.71 2.93
C ASP A 142 1.06 -22.39 3.05
N ILE A 143 0.57 -21.33 2.38
CA ILE A 143 1.18 -20.01 2.38
C ILE A 143 0.68 -19.20 3.59
N CYS A 144 -0.59 -19.39 3.96
CA CYS A 144 -1.23 -18.68 5.05
C CYS A 144 -2.31 -19.57 5.69
N SER A 145 -2.43 -19.53 7.01
CA SER A 145 -3.45 -20.28 7.73
C SER A 145 -4.86 -19.68 7.53
N ILE A 146 -5.90 -20.48 7.73
CA ILE A 146 -7.30 -20.02 7.67
C ILE A 146 -7.53 -18.92 8.72
N GLU A 147 -6.97 -19.08 9.92
CA GLU A 147 -7.10 -18.14 11.03
C GLU A 147 -6.43 -16.79 10.70
N ASP A 148 -5.24 -16.84 10.10
CA ASP A 148 -4.54 -15.63 9.65
C ASP A 148 -5.34 -14.91 8.55
N ILE A 149 -5.87 -15.64 7.56
CA ILE A 149 -6.70 -15.06 6.49
C ILE A 149 -7.96 -14.38 7.05
N LYS A 150 -8.66 -15.01 7.98
CA LYS A 150 -9.82 -14.38 8.66
C LYS A 150 -9.42 -13.12 9.41
N THR A 151 -8.27 -13.14 10.07
CA THR A 151 -7.76 -11.99 10.81
C THR A 151 -7.34 -10.87 9.85
N ILE A 152 -6.65 -11.19 8.75
CA ILE A 152 -6.27 -10.26 7.69
C ILE A 152 -7.52 -9.57 7.12
N ASN A 153 -8.56 -10.33 6.75
CA ASN A 153 -9.79 -9.77 6.20
C ASN A 153 -10.48 -8.81 7.17
N ARG A 154 -10.50 -9.13 8.46
CA ARG A 154 -11.04 -8.24 9.50
C ARG A 154 -10.21 -6.96 9.64
N ILE A 155 -8.88 -7.06 9.61
CA ILE A 155 -7.99 -5.90 9.67
C ILE A 155 -8.16 -5.05 8.41
N CYS A 156 -8.18 -5.65 7.22
CA CYS A 156 -8.40 -4.96 5.94
C CYS A 156 -9.73 -4.20 5.93
N SER A 157 -10.82 -4.83 6.42
CA SER A 157 -12.13 -4.17 6.53
C SER A 157 -12.05 -2.95 7.43
N LYS A 158 -11.34 -3.04 8.56
CA LYS A 158 -11.15 -1.94 9.49
C LYS A 158 -10.28 -0.83 8.90
N ILE A 159 -9.15 -1.17 8.26
CA ILE A 159 -8.28 -0.21 7.54
C ILE A 159 -9.12 0.56 6.51
N ASN A 160 -9.87 -0.15 5.68
CA ASN A 160 -10.70 0.46 4.65
C ASN A 160 -11.71 1.45 5.24
N ALA A 161 -12.44 1.06 6.28
CA ALA A 161 -13.44 1.92 6.92
C ALA A 161 -12.79 3.18 7.51
N VAL A 162 -11.66 3.05 8.20
CA VAL A 162 -10.93 4.16 8.81
C VAL A 162 -10.40 5.13 7.75
N LEU A 163 -9.71 4.61 6.72
CA LEU A 163 -9.14 5.44 5.66
C LEU A 163 -10.24 6.08 4.79
N LYS A 164 -11.31 5.35 4.45
CA LYS A 164 -12.44 5.89 3.72
C LYS A 164 -13.05 7.08 4.46
N SER A 165 -13.33 6.94 5.75
CA SER A 165 -13.83 8.04 6.59
C SER A 165 -12.84 9.21 6.71
N PHE A 166 -11.53 8.95 6.76
CA PHE A 166 -10.49 9.99 6.77
C PHE A 166 -10.56 10.85 5.51
N PHE A 167 -10.61 10.22 4.33
CA PHE A 167 -10.62 10.93 3.06
C PHE A 167 -11.95 11.61 2.76
N GLU A 168 -13.09 11.00 3.10
CA GLU A 168 -14.43 11.60 2.92
C GLU A 168 -14.57 12.92 3.68
N ARG A 169 -14.05 13.00 4.92
CA ARG A 169 -14.02 14.25 5.70
C ARG A 169 -13.16 15.35 5.06
N ARG A 170 -12.32 15.00 4.08
CA ARG A 170 -11.43 15.92 3.35
C ARG A 170 -11.82 16.08 1.89
N ASN A 171 -13.10 15.88 1.58
CA ASN A 171 -13.63 15.97 0.22
C ASN A 171 -12.83 15.15 -0.80
N SER A 172 -12.42 13.97 -0.38
CA SER A 172 -11.66 13.03 -1.21
C SER A 172 -12.24 11.63 -1.10
N GLN A 173 -12.08 10.83 -2.14
CA GLN A 173 -12.61 9.49 -2.25
C GLN A 173 -11.46 8.48 -2.25
N LEU A 174 -11.45 7.57 -1.28
CA LEU A 174 -10.55 6.41 -1.31
C LEU A 174 -11.05 5.44 -2.38
N ALA A 175 -10.30 5.33 -3.47
CA ALA A 175 -10.59 4.41 -4.56
C ALA A 175 -10.04 3.02 -4.28
N GLU A 176 -8.79 2.96 -3.81
CA GLU A 176 -8.06 1.71 -3.60
C GLU A 176 -7.00 1.88 -2.52
N VAL A 177 -6.78 0.82 -1.75
CA VAL A 177 -5.61 0.67 -0.90
C VAL A 177 -5.07 -0.74 -1.00
N THR A 178 -3.74 -0.87 -1.08
CA THR A 178 -3.04 -2.16 -1.05
C THR A 178 -2.39 -2.33 0.32
N CYS A 179 -2.61 -3.49 0.95
CA CYS A 179 -2.08 -3.84 2.25
C CYS A 179 -1.18 -5.07 2.17
N HIS A 180 -0.11 -5.07 2.95
CA HIS A 180 0.75 -6.22 3.14
C HIS A 180 0.80 -6.62 4.62
N PHE A 181 0.95 -7.89 4.86
CA PHE A 181 1.00 -8.44 6.21
C PHE A 181 2.24 -9.31 6.40
N GLY A 182 2.59 -9.50 7.65
CA GLY A 182 3.70 -10.35 8.05
C GLY A 182 3.58 -10.73 9.51
N LYS A 183 4.50 -11.56 10.00
CA LYS A 183 4.54 -12.01 11.38
C LYS A 183 5.74 -11.45 12.11
N VAL A 184 5.52 -11.04 13.34
CA VAL A 184 6.54 -10.75 14.35
C VAL A 184 6.26 -11.70 15.50
N GLU A 185 7.18 -12.65 15.77
CA GLU A 185 6.98 -13.64 16.83
C GLU A 185 5.60 -14.32 16.75
N ASP A 186 5.23 -14.85 15.58
CA ASP A 186 3.93 -15.50 15.28
C ASP A 186 2.69 -14.60 15.36
N ARG A 187 2.82 -13.34 15.72
CA ARG A 187 1.70 -12.39 15.70
C ARG A 187 1.60 -11.69 14.36
N LEU A 188 0.38 -11.53 13.88
CA LEU A 188 0.07 -10.88 12.62
C LEU A 188 0.11 -9.35 12.75
N PHE A 189 0.84 -8.70 11.83
CA PHE A 189 0.97 -7.25 11.73
C PHE A 189 0.80 -6.75 10.29
N LEU A 190 0.26 -5.55 10.16
CA LEU A 190 0.42 -4.73 8.96
C LEU A 190 1.89 -4.31 8.85
N VAL A 191 2.52 -4.60 7.71
CA VAL A 191 3.96 -4.39 7.50
C VAL A 191 4.28 -3.49 6.32
N ASP A 192 3.27 -2.79 5.79
CA ASP A 192 3.40 -2.08 4.53
C ASP A 192 3.38 -0.57 4.65
N ASP A 193 3.55 0.03 3.48
CA ASP A 193 3.56 1.45 3.29
C ASP A 193 2.30 1.98 2.58
N PHE A 194 1.86 3.17 3.00
CA PHE A 194 0.76 3.92 2.40
C PHE A 194 1.30 5.02 1.49
N THR A 195 2.17 4.66 0.57
CA THR A 195 2.73 5.57 -0.43
C THR A 195 1.79 5.71 -1.66
N PRO A 196 2.01 6.68 -2.53
CA PRO A 196 1.20 6.86 -3.74
C PRO A 196 0.96 5.62 -4.60
N PRO A 197 1.89 4.66 -4.74
CA PRO A 197 1.62 3.42 -5.44
C PRO A 197 0.56 2.53 -4.78
N SER A 198 0.52 2.48 -3.45
CA SER A 198 -0.36 1.60 -2.67
C SER A 198 -1.67 2.26 -2.24
N LEU A 199 -1.80 3.58 -2.36
CA LEU A 199 -2.95 4.35 -1.92
C LEU A 199 -3.49 5.21 -3.06
N LYS A 200 -4.72 4.94 -3.50
CA LYS A 200 -5.39 5.65 -4.61
C LYS A 200 -6.56 6.47 -4.11
N VAL A 201 -6.43 7.78 -4.23
CA VAL A 201 -7.40 8.76 -3.72
C VAL A 201 -7.74 9.77 -4.79
N PHE A 202 -9.02 9.98 -5.07
CA PHE A 202 -9.51 11.02 -5.96
C PHE A 202 -10.00 12.24 -5.17
N PRO A 203 -9.71 13.48 -5.60
CA PRO A 203 -10.41 14.63 -5.09
C PRO A 203 -11.87 14.60 -5.57
N CYS A 204 -12.84 14.89 -4.69
CA CYS A 204 -14.27 14.95 -5.06
C CYS A 204 -14.60 16.21 -5.88
N ILE A 205 -13.74 17.23 -5.84
CA ILE A 205 -13.90 18.46 -6.63
C ILE A 205 -13.18 18.24 -7.96
N LYS A 206 -13.95 18.24 -9.05
CA LYS A 206 -13.40 18.20 -10.41
C LYS A 206 -12.84 19.57 -10.77
N ASP A 207 -11.57 19.79 -10.44
CA ASP A 207 -10.81 20.90 -10.99
C ASP A 207 -10.33 20.53 -12.40
N ASN A 208 -10.18 21.52 -13.31
CA ASN A 208 -9.73 21.30 -14.72
C ASN A 208 -8.35 20.63 -14.85
N LYS A 209 -7.68 20.38 -13.73
CA LYS A 209 -6.43 19.59 -13.61
C LYS A 209 -6.66 18.35 -12.73
N SER A 210 -7.58 17.47 -13.16
CA SER A 210 -7.90 16.28 -12.38
C SER A 210 -6.65 15.45 -12.08
N ILE A 211 -6.41 15.20 -10.80
CA ILE A 211 -5.38 14.28 -10.33
C ILE A 211 -5.92 12.87 -10.55
N ASP A 212 -5.23 12.09 -11.38
CA ASP A 212 -5.57 10.69 -11.59
C ASP A 212 -4.55 9.80 -10.86
N PRO A 213 -4.95 9.11 -9.77
CA PRO A 213 -4.05 8.30 -8.96
C PRO A 213 -3.56 7.03 -9.67
N TYR A 214 -4.08 6.72 -10.87
CA TYR A 214 -3.67 5.59 -11.68
C TYR A 214 -2.70 5.98 -12.82
N LYS A 215 -2.52 7.28 -13.08
CA LYS A 215 -1.68 7.78 -14.18
C LYS A 215 -0.46 8.52 -13.68
N PHE A 216 0.65 7.81 -13.56
CA PHE A 216 1.96 8.38 -13.20
C PHE A 216 2.91 8.33 -14.40
N GLY A 217 2.50 8.94 -15.53
CA GLY A 217 3.29 8.95 -16.76
C GLY A 217 4.50 9.88 -16.72
N THR A 218 4.48 10.88 -15.86
CA THR A 218 5.54 11.89 -15.74
C THR A 218 5.93 12.14 -14.29
N SER A 219 7.13 12.74 -14.09
CA SER A 219 7.58 13.20 -12.77
C SER A 219 6.63 14.24 -12.16
N GLN A 220 5.96 15.02 -13.02
CA GLN A 220 5.01 16.04 -12.59
C GLN A 220 3.70 15.40 -12.06
N ASP A 221 3.24 14.32 -12.68
CA ASP A 221 2.02 13.63 -12.24
C ASP A 221 2.21 13.01 -10.86
N ILE A 222 3.29 12.25 -10.65
CA ILE A 222 3.58 11.65 -9.34
C ILE A 222 3.83 12.72 -8.28
N LYS A 223 4.54 13.78 -8.60
CA LYS A 223 4.78 14.89 -7.67
C LYS A 223 3.46 15.54 -7.27
N ARG A 224 2.58 15.87 -8.22
CA ARG A 224 1.28 16.49 -7.97
C ARG A 224 0.40 15.60 -7.10
N TYR A 225 0.38 14.30 -7.39
CA TYR A 225 -0.39 13.34 -6.59
C TYR A 225 0.17 13.20 -5.17
N THR A 226 1.50 13.12 -5.03
CA THR A 226 2.16 13.07 -3.71
C THR A 226 1.88 14.34 -2.90
N ASP A 227 1.95 15.51 -3.54
CA ASP A 227 1.64 16.79 -2.91
C ASP A 227 0.16 16.86 -2.48
N HIS A 228 -0.75 16.31 -3.29
CA HIS A 228 -2.16 16.19 -2.92
C HIS A 228 -2.36 15.35 -1.67
N LEU A 229 -1.81 14.13 -1.62
CA LEU A 229 -1.87 13.29 -0.43
C LEU A 229 -1.27 13.98 0.80
N PHE A 230 -0.11 14.59 0.64
CA PHE A 230 0.58 15.32 1.71
C PHE A 230 -0.30 16.45 2.29
N ASN A 231 -0.95 17.22 1.43
CA ASN A 231 -1.81 18.33 1.86
C ASN A 231 -3.06 17.86 2.60
N LEU A 232 -3.61 16.68 2.24
CA LEU A 232 -4.77 16.10 2.93
C LEU A 232 -4.47 15.72 4.40
N MET A 233 -3.21 15.54 4.77
CA MET A 233 -2.82 15.24 6.16
C MET A 233 -2.69 16.48 7.02
N SER A 234 -2.53 17.66 6.42
CA SER A 234 -2.37 18.95 7.11
C SER A 234 -3.69 19.72 7.25
N SER A 235 -4.77 19.19 6.72
CA SER A 235 -6.11 19.81 6.68
C SER A 235 -7.05 19.30 7.79
#